data_c257bb4f75974d8566e994232eee4391
#
_entry.id   c257bb4f75974d8566e994232eee4391
#
_cell.length_a   1.000
_cell.length_b   1.000
_cell.length_c   1.000
_cell.angle_alpha   90.00
_cell.angle_beta   90.00
_cell.angle_gamma   90.00
#
_symmetry.space_group_name_H-M   'P 1'
#
loop_
_entity.id
_entity.type
_entity.pdbx_description
1 polymer ?
#
loop_
_entity_poly.entity_id
_entity_poly.type
_entity_poly.pdbx_seq_one_letter_code
_entity_poly.pdbx_strand_id
1 'polypeptide(L)'
;MKRIFLIILSAALCFTLFACGNAVDESSDVQASSVLSELESGIESQTDKQESLAESSEASEATESSGEAEESEQSQTDTDVNAPIITVKNATVIINVGSEYDLMTGVSGYDEEDGDITDKITIDKGGFDSAKAGEYTVTYNLTDNAGNTAEEKVCKVVVVGSDDGSEYAIYNGTIAGEKLNPKPHPVFGGAWYHKVVSSKDKWLGIEATVTLPEVKLSRYNGASNPALDVDPNVKSKDNPSVYLGGNAYSESDVGLSYSLGVINTKTNTISKGSIAFRPFWRYITETDQDVGGYDAHGGKYTVTANGNNCYANYHWSYTEYYYLPGDKLRISVYSPEPDKLQLKIEVIEKSTLASSVEMREKYGWKDPADFVSPIFSSPGHGKIDAEFKRVNAIDQSGNEGGTAANTNTEIKNAIWHSTYLYRKIDGVIYRVPMNESRRATTDAPYKEAFDIITDEKSSAIGGETVTIRPNNE
;
A
#
# COMPACT_ATOMS: atom_id res chain seq x y z
N MET A 1 -43.32 -11.86 -14.78
CA MET A 1 -41.90 -12.19 -14.62
C MET A 1 -41.45 -11.64 -13.29
N LYS A 2 -41.45 -12.49 -12.28
CA LYS A 2 -41.01 -12.16 -10.92
C LYS A 2 -39.48 -12.40 -10.87
N ARG A 3 -38.70 -11.35 -10.72
CA ARG A 3 -37.26 -11.47 -10.39
C ARG A 3 -37.15 -11.69 -8.88
N ILE A 4 -36.76 -12.88 -8.52
CA ILE A 4 -36.39 -13.23 -7.14
C ILE A 4 -35.02 -12.61 -6.91
N PHE A 5 -34.95 -11.63 -6.01
CA PHE A 5 -33.69 -11.17 -5.44
C PHE A 5 -33.24 -12.24 -4.44
N LEU A 6 -32.22 -12.97 -4.81
CA LEU A 6 -31.51 -13.85 -3.90
C LEU A 6 -30.64 -12.93 -3.03
N ILE A 7 -31.03 -12.74 -1.78
CA ILE A 7 -30.18 -12.11 -0.77
C ILE A 7 -29.17 -13.18 -0.39
N ILE A 8 -27.92 -12.99 -0.83
CA ILE A 8 -26.82 -13.86 -0.48
C ILE A 8 -26.33 -13.45 0.92
N LEU A 9 -26.51 -14.37 1.84
CA LEU A 9 -26.11 -14.27 3.24
C LEU A 9 -24.62 -14.58 3.30
N SER A 10 -23.76 -13.57 3.46
CA SER A 10 -22.34 -13.81 3.71
C SER A 10 -22.17 -14.19 5.18
N ALA A 11 -21.99 -15.46 5.45
CA ALA A 11 -21.65 -15.94 6.77
C ALA A 11 -20.13 -15.76 6.98
N ALA A 12 -19.72 -14.60 7.49
CA ALA A 12 -18.38 -14.41 8.01
C ALA A 12 -18.25 -15.21 9.30
N LEU A 13 -17.60 -16.35 9.22
CA LEU A 13 -17.40 -17.23 10.38
C LEU A 13 -16.17 -16.79 11.15
N CYS A 14 -16.40 -16.54 12.38
CA CYS A 14 -15.47 -16.02 13.36
C CYS A 14 -14.34 -16.92 13.76
N PHE A 15 -13.27 -16.27 14.18
CA PHE A 15 -12.13 -16.84 14.86
C PHE A 15 -12.45 -17.96 15.85
N THR A 16 -12.13 -19.16 15.49
CA THR A 16 -11.93 -20.24 16.44
C THR A 16 -10.45 -20.56 16.52
N LEU A 17 -9.78 -19.99 17.50
CA LEU A 17 -8.48 -20.52 17.95
C LEU A 17 -8.72 -21.88 18.61
N PHE A 18 -8.49 -22.95 17.88
CA PHE A 18 -8.34 -24.26 18.49
C PHE A 18 -6.91 -24.39 18.99
N ALA A 19 -6.74 -24.32 20.30
CA ALA A 19 -5.61 -24.93 20.97
C ALA A 19 -6.01 -26.40 21.23
N CYS A 20 -5.66 -27.32 20.35
CA CYS A 20 -5.67 -28.73 20.67
C CYS A 20 -4.36 -29.09 21.37
N GLY A 21 -4.39 -29.19 22.68
CA GLY A 21 -3.43 -29.98 23.41
C GLY A 21 -3.98 -31.40 23.52
N ASN A 22 -3.39 -32.34 22.84
CA ASN A 22 -3.46 -33.76 23.19
C ASN A 22 -2.09 -34.39 23.01
N ALA A 23 -1.71 -35.13 24.04
CA ALA A 23 -0.51 -35.92 24.13
C ALA A 23 -0.38 -36.86 22.92
N VAL A 24 0.79 -36.86 22.32
CA VAL A 24 1.13 -37.77 21.24
C VAL A 24 1.84 -38.97 21.84
N ASP A 25 1.29 -40.12 21.50
CA ASP A 25 1.95 -41.42 21.63
C ASP A 25 2.94 -41.57 20.45
N GLU A 26 4.16 -41.98 20.76
CA GLU A 26 5.20 -42.25 19.77
C GLU A 26 4.85 -43.52 18.96
N SER A 27 4.67 -43.41 17.66
CA SER A 27 5.13 -44.41 16.69
C SER A 27 4.57 -44.10 15.30
N SER A 28 5.39 -43.59 14.42
CA SER A 28 5.54 -43.94 12.99
C SER A 28 6.35 -42.91 12.23
N ASP A 29 7.67 -42.99 12.40
CA ASP A 29 8.59 -42.65 11.34
C ASP A 29 8.34 -43.62 10.19
N VAL A 30 8.11 -43.11 9.02
CA VAL A 30 8.50 -43.56 7.67
C VAL A 30 7.54 -42.95 6.62
N GLN A 31 8.14 -42.21 5.70
CA GLN A 31 7.62 -41.66 4.43
C GLN A 31 7.41 -40.14 4.38
N ALA A 32 8.47 -39.40 4.39
CA ALA A 32 8.53 -38.04 3.88
C ALA A 32 9.85 -37.73 3.17
N SER A 33 10.47 -38.70 2.50
CA SER A 33 11.75 -38.47 1.81
C SER A 33 11.74 -38.77 0.30
N SER A 34 10.58 -38.86 -0.35
CA SER A 34 10.51 -39.18 -1.78
C SER A 34 9.84 -38.14 -2.68
N VAL A 35 9.52 -36.95 -2.18
CA VAL A 35 8.89 -35.90 -3.00
C VAL A 35 9.80 -34.67 -3.21
N LEU A 36 10.98 -34.64 -2.57
CA LEU A 36 11.93 -33.52 -2.71
C LEU A 36 13.03 -33.75 -3.74
N SER A 37 13.03 -34.89 -4.46
CA SER A 37 14.08 -35.19 -5.46
C SER A 37 13.65 -35.00 -6.92
N GLU A 38 12.42 -34.58 -7.19
CA GLU A 38 11.94 -34.34 -8.56
C GLU A 38 11.82 -32.87 -8.97
N LEU A 39 12.20 -31.93 -8.10
CA LEU A 39 12.12 -30.49 -8.37
C LEU A 39 13.47 -29.78 -8.55
N GLU A 40 14.60 -30.52 -8.43
CA GLU A 40 15.95 -29.96 -8.63
C GLU A 40 16.61 -30.34 -9.97
N SER A 41 15.95 -31.03 -10.89
CA SER A 41 16.55 -31.44 -12.17
C SER A 41 16.05 -30.68 -13.41
N GLY A 42 15.44 -29.52 -13.25
CA GLY A 42 14.79 -28.75 -14.32
C GLY A 42 15.43 -27.40 -14.70
N ILE A 43 16.56 -27.02 -14.12
CA ILE A 43 17.20 -25.73 -14.42
C ILE A 43 18.71 -25.96 -14.68
N GLU A 44 19.02 -26.60 -15.76
CA GLU A 44 20.34 -26.51 -16.43
C GLU A 44 20.12 -26.86 -17.89
N SER A 45 20.14 -25.87 -18.75
CA SER A 45 20.59 -25.85 -20.14
C SER A 45 19.75 -24.88 -20.99
N GLN A 46 20.17 -23.65 -21.04
CA GLN A 46 20.07 -22.78 -22.23
C GLN A 46 20.97 -21.55 -22.07
N THR A 47 22.26 -21.77 -22.04
CA THR A 47 23.27 -20.82 -22.50
C THR A 47 24.07 -21.54 -23.54
N ASP A 48 24.16 -20.91 -24.67
CA ASP A 48 25.09 -21.08 -25.79
C ASP A 48 24.37 -21.24 -27.12
N LYS A 49 24.31 -20.14 -27.84
CA LYS A 49 24.60 -20.04 -29.25
C LYS A 49 24.54 -18.59 -29.70
N GLN A 50 25.64 -17.92 -29.54
CA GLN A 50 25.97 -16.76 -30.33
C GLN A 50 27.14 -17.17 -31.23
N GLU A 51 26.84 -17.56 -32.44
CA GLU A 51 27.83 -17.85 -33.47
C GLU A 51 27.97 -16.63 -34.36
N SER A 52 29.21 -16.19 -34.37
CA SER A 52 29.88 -15.25 -35.22
C SER A 52 29.65 -15.48 -36.73
N LEU A 53 29.47 -14.40 -37.48
CA LEU A 53 29.85 -14.33 -38.87
C LEU A 53 30.68 -13.07 -39.07
N ALA A 54 31.99 -13.32 -39.17
CA ALA A 54 32.98 -12.42 -39.72
C ALA A 54 33.30 -12.86 -41.12
N GLU A 55 33.83 -11.89 -41.90
CA GLU A 55 34.60 -12.00 -43.12
C GLU A 55 33.89 -12.16 -44.46
N SER A 56 34.04 -11.13 -45.29
CA SER A 56 35.01 -11.26 -46.39
C SER A 56 35.37 -9.89 -46.95
N SER A 57 36.68 -9.67 -46.94
CA SER A 57 37.44 -8.67 -47.68
C SER A 57 37.45 -9.01 -49.15
N GLU A 58 37.46 -8.01 -50.02
CA GLU A 58 38.34 -8.07 -51.21
C GLU A 58 38.72 -6.65 -51.64
N ALA A 59 40.03 -6.51 -51.71
CA ALA A 59 40.75 -5.38 -52.26
C ALA A 59 40.83 -5.48 -53.78
N SER A 60 40.84 -4.36 -54.48
CA SER A 60 41.48 -4.29 -55.80
C SER A 60 42.18 -2.94 -55.94
N GLU A 61 43.45 -3.10 -56.16
CA GLU A 61 44.44 -2.08 -56.47
C GLU A 61 44.34 -1.50 -57.92
N ALA A 62 45.02 -0.34 -58.01
CA ALA A 62 45.69 0.22 -59.18
C ALA A 62 44.87 1.32 -59.92
N THR A 63 45.39 2.46 -60.28
CA THR A 63 46.74 2.85 -60.72
C THR A 63 46.85 4.35 -60.79
N GLU A 64 48.05 4.86 -60.62
CA GLU A 64 48.50 6.24 -60.72
C GLU A 64 48.18 6.92 -62.07
N SER A 65 47.89 8.22 -62.02
CA SER A 65 48.36 9.13 -63.04
C SER A 65 48.47 10.55 -62.50
N SER A 66 49.66 11.08 -62.56
CA SER A 66 50.13 12.38 -62.26
C SER A 66 49.49 13.47 -63.11
N GLY A 67 49.16 14.62 -62.49
CA GLY A 67 48.82 15.86 -63.15
C GLY A 67 48.82 17.03 -62.21
N GLU A 68 49.96 17.75 -62.12
CA GLU A 68 50.10 19.03 -61.42
C GLU A 68 49.20 20.05 -62.11
N ALA A 69 48.36 20.71 -61.33
CA ALA A 69 47.83 22.02 -61.63
C ALA A 69 47.68 22.76 -60.30
N GLU A 70 48.57 23.77 -60.15
CA GLU A 70 48.40 24.79 -59.13
C GLU A 70 47.08 25.50 -59.36
N GLU A 71 46.17 25.43 -58.37
CA GLU A 71 45.04 26.33 -58.30
C GLU A 71 44.92 26.90 -56.87
N SER A 72 44.91 28.20 -56.81
CA SER A 72 44.89 29.06 -55.65
C SER A 72 43.86 28.61 -54.61
N GLU A 73 44.32 28.38 -53.40
CA GLU A 73 43.47 28.34 -52.19
C GLU A 73 42.75 29.67 -52.04
N GLN A 74 41.50 29.76 -52.51
CA GLN A 74 40.53 30.68 -51.99
C GLN A 74 39.94 29.97 -50.77
N SER A 75 40.41 30.33 -49.57
CA SER A 75 39.76 30.00 -48.30
C SER A 75 38.34 30.56 -48.38
N GLN A 76 37.39 29.72 -48.78
CA GLN A 76 36.00 29.91 -48.41
C GLN A 76 35.93 29.67 -46.90
N THR A 77 35.81 30.74 -46.14
CA THR A 77 35.31 30.65 -44.77
C THR A 77 33.86 30.23 -44.92
N ASP A 78 33.61 28.90 -44.82
CA ASP A 78 32.30 28.37 -44.62
C ASP A 78 31.81 29.01 -43.31
N THR A 79 30.89 29.94 -43.45
CA THR A 79 30.30 30.62 -42.30
C THR A 79 29.24 29.61 -41.78
N ASP A 80 29.52 29.02 -40.65
CA ASP A 80 28.57 28.19 -39.96
C ASP A 80 27.28 28.97 -39.71
N VAL A 81 26.18 28.49 -40.27
CA VAL A 81 24.81 29.07 -40.21
C VAL A 81 23.81 28.09 -39.67
N ASN A 82 24.26 26.87 -39.35
CA ASN A 82 23.41 25.82 -38.82
C ASN A 82 23.19 26.03 -37.32
N ALA A 83 22.01 25.69 -36.83
CA ALA A 83 21.74 25.74 -35.40
C ALA A 83 21.99 24.37 -34.79
N PRO A 84 22.62 24.31 -33.60
CA PRO A 84 22.87 23.04 -32.93
C PRO A 84 21.55 22.35 -32.49
N ILE A 85 21.65 21.08 -32.19
CA ILE A 85 20.50 20.23 -31.79
C ILE A 85 20.69 19.77 -30.37
N ILE A 86 19.68 20.01 -29.52
CA ILE A 86 19.58 19.42 -28.18
C ILE A 86 18.72 18.18 -28.25
N THR A 87 19.25 17.06 -27.72
CA THR A 87 18.53 15.81 -27.55
C THR A 87 18.24 15.61 -26.06
N VAL A 88 16.96 15.45 -25.70
CA VAL A 88 16.51 15.08 -24.35
C VAL A 88 15.84 13.72 -24.44
N LYS A 89 16.47 12.69 -23.89
CA LYS A 89 16.03 11.30 -24.02
C LYS A 89 14.68 11.04 -23.33
N ASN A 90 14.45 11.70 -22.19
CA ASN A 90 13.23 11.54 -21.40
C ASN A 90 12.52 12.89 -21.25
N ALA A 91 11.32 13.04 -21.82
CA ALA A 91 10.52 14.24 -21.66
C ALA A 91 9.97 14.41 -20.23
N THR A 92 9.89 13.33 -19.46
CA THR A 92 9.49 13.33 -18.04
C THR A 92 10.37 12.38 -17.25
N VAL A 93 10.83 12.82 -16.10
CA VAL A 93 11.62 12.06 -15.14
C VAL A 93 10.92 12.10 -13.78
N ILE A 94 10.87 10.96 -13.09
CA ILE A 94 10.27 10.84 -11.76
C ILE A 94 11.35 10.43 -10.78
N ILE A 95 11.51 11.20 -9.70
CA ILE A 95 12.45 10.93 -8.62
C ILE A 95 11.75 11.02 -7.27
N ASN A 96 12.27 10.36 -6.24
CA ASN A 96 11.77 10.50 -4.88
C ASN A 96 12.33 11.76 -4.19
N VAL A 97 11.58 12.33 -3.24
CA VAL A 97 12.08 13.41 -2.37
C VAL A 97 13.40 13.01 -1.73
N GLY A 98 14.38 13.91 -1.77
CA GLY A 98 15.73 13.71 -1.24
C GLY A 98 16.66 12.86 -2.10
N SER A 99 16.21 12.37 -3.26
CA SER A 99 17.10 11.68 -4.20
C SER A 99 18.05 12.68 -4.89
N GLU A 100 19.31 12.29 -5.03
CA GLU A 100 20.22 13.00 -5.93
C GLU A 100 19.87 12.66 -7.38
N TYR A 101 19.74 13.67 -8.21
CA TYR A 101 19.49 13.51 -9.65
C TYR A 101 20.30 14.55 -10.45
N ASP A 102 21.06 14.04 -11.40
CA ASP A 102 21.79 14.88 -12.36
C ASP A 102 20.87 15.24 -13.53
N LEU A 103 20.58 16.55 -13.66
CA LEU A 103 19.72 17.09 -14.70
C LEU A 103 20.28 16.91 -16.13
N MET A 104 21.57 16.60 -16.28
CA MET A 104 22.18 16.27 -17.57
C MET A 104 22.00 14.81 -17.98
N THR A 105 21.40 13.96 -17.11
CA THR A 105 21.20 12.55 -17.44
C THR A 105 20.33 12.37 -18.69
N GLY A 106 20.94 11.87 -19.77
CA GLY A 106 20.25 11.63 -21.04
C GLY A 106 20.02 12.88 -21.88
N VAL A 107 20.77 13.95 -21.62
CA VAL A 107 20.80 15.18 -22.40
C VAL A 107 22.12 15.27 -23.17
N SER A 108 22.06 15.65 -24.43
CA SER A 108 23.24 15.88 -25.27
C SER A 108 23.00 17.00 -26.27
N GLY A 109 24.09 17.65 -26.68
CA GLY A 109 24.09 18.70 -27.68
C GLY A 109 25.07 18.36 -28.82
N TYR A 110 24.64 18.55 -30.03
CA TYR A 110 25.45 18.30 -31.23
C TYR A 110 25.23 19.37 -32.28
N ASP A 111 26.30 19.72 -32.94
CA ASP A 111 26.32 20.63 -34.09
C ASP A 111 27.08 19.97 -35.24
N GLU A 112 26.74 20.31 -36.48
CA GLU A 112 27.36 19.68 -37.65
C GLU A 112 28.82 20.12 -37.83
N GLU A 113 29.11 21.39 -37.54
CA GLU A 113 30.45 21.99 -37.72
C GLU A 113 31.30 21.87 -36.43
N ASP A 114 30.69 21.99 -35.26
CA ASP A 114 31.39 21.98 -33.96
C ASP A 114 31.49 20.58 -33.35
N GLY A 115 30.67 19.63 -33.81
CA GLY A 115 30.57 18.28 -33.26
C GLY A 115 29.78 18.21 -31.95
N ASP A 116 30.27 17.42 -31.00
CA ASP A 116 29.66 17.28 -29.67
C ASP A 116 29.98 18.50 -28.79
N ILE A 117 28.95 19.29 -28.53
CA ILE A 117 29.00 20.51 -27.70
C ILE A 117 28.06 20.39 -26.48
N THR A 118 27.88 19.17 -25.95
CA THR A 118 27.04 18.87 -24.79
C THR A 118 27.45 19.69 -23.56
N ASP A 119 28.73 20.00 -23.40
CA ASP A 119 29.27 20.78 -22.29
C ASP A 119 28.88 22.28 -22.33
N LYS A 120 28.39 22.77 -23.49
CA LYS A 120 27.89 24.13 -23.64
C LYS A 120 26.38 24.26 -23.28
N ILE A 121 25.70 23.17 -23.00
CA ILE A 121 24.28 23.24 -22.62
C ILE A 121 24.14 24.03 -21.31
N THR A 122 23.29 25.04 -21.34
CA THR A 122 22.89 25.79 -20.17
C THR A 122 21.52 25.33 -19.69
N ILE A 123 21.37 25.24 -18.34
CA ILE A 123 20.16 24.70 -17.72
C ILE A 123 19.48 25.80 -16.90
N ASP A 124 18.23 26.11 -17.24
CA ASP A 124 17.33 26.77 -16.31
C ASP A 124 16.59 25.67 -15.51
N LYS A 125 16.86 25.60 -14.23
CA LYS A 125 16.32 24.59 -13.33
C LYS A 125 14.83 24.77 -13.01
N GLY A 126 14.21 25.88 -13.39
CA GLY A 126 12.80 26.17 -13.11
C GLY A 126 12.42 26.06 -11.62
N GLY A 127 13.39 26.35 -10.72
CA GLY A 127 13.20 26.21 -9.27
C GLY A 127 13.28 24.78 -8.75
N PHE A 128 13.79 23.81 -9.53
CA PHE A 128 13.94 22.41 -9.12
C PHE A 128 14.66 22.28 -7.78
N ASP A 129 14.01 21.58 -6.87
CA ASP A 129 14.51 21.21 -5.54
C ASP A 129 14.12 19.76 -5.26
N SER A 130 15.10 18.86 -5.28
CA SER A 130 14.85 17.45 -5.03
C SER A 130 14.39 17.15 -3.59
N ALA A 131 14.56 18.08 -2.66
CA ALA A 131 14.08 17.95 -1.28
C ALA A 131 12.59 18.30 -1.13
N LYS A 132 11.93 18.78 -2.18
CA LYS A 132 10.52 19.18 -2.15
C LYS A 132 9.72 18.44 -3.20
N ALA A 133 8.64 17.78 -2.77
CA ALA A 133 7.68 17.20 -3.68
C ALA A 133 7.03 18.27 -4.57
N GLY A 134 6.94 18.00 -5.86
CA GLY A 134 6.39 18.96 -6.83
C GLY A 134 6.71 18.58 -8.27
N GLU A 135 6.15 19.38 -9.19
CA GLU A 135 6.48 19.30 -10.61
C GLU A 135 7.34 20.49 -11.00
N TYR A 136 8.44 20.21 -11.64
CA TYR A 136 9.40 21.21 -12.07
C TYR A 136 9.62 21.11 -13.58
N THR A 137 9.72 22.25 -14.24
CA THR A 137 10.08 22.32 -15.65
C THR A 137 11.53 22.76 -15.76
N VAL A 138 12.37 21.87 -16.26
CA VAL A 138 13.79 22.14 -16.52
C VAL A 138 13.95 22.44 -18.00
N THR A 139 14.62 23.55 -18.32
CA THR A 139 14.81 24.05 -19.69
C THR A 139 16.26 23.97 -20.07
N TYR A 140 16.55 23.51 -21.28
CA TYR A 140 17.90 23.37 -21.84
C TYR A 140 18.06 24.31 -23.03
N ASN A 141 19.11 25.09 -23.03
CA ASN A 141 19.49 25.99 -24.10
C ASN A 141 20.94 25.70 -24.54
N LEU A 142 21.21 25.87 -25.83
CA LEU A 142 22.50 25.61 -26.42
C LEU A 142 22.80 26.67 -27.51
N THR A 143 24.02 27.14 -27.54
CA THR A 143 24.53 28.01 -28.61
C THR A 143 25.88 27.46 -29.05
N ASP A 144 26.11 27.39 -30.37
CA ASP A 144 27.37 26.93 -30.97
C ASP A 144 28.48 27.98 -30.89
N ASN A 145 29.63 27.70 -31.52
CA ASN A 145 30.76 28.67 -31.56
C ASN A 145 30.52 29.87 -32.51
N ALA A 146 29.63 29.71 -33.48
CA ALA A 146 29.27 30.74 -34.44
C ALA A 146 28.17 31.70 -33.92
N GLY A 147 27.48 31.32 -32.85
CA GLY A 147 26.40 32.07 -32.22
C GLY A 147 25.00 31.67 -32.66
N ASN A 148 24.85 30.56 -33.38
CA ASN A 148 23.54 30.02 -33.70
C ASN A 148 22.97 29.31 -32.49
N THR A 149 21.64 29.42 -32.27
CA THR A 149 20.98 28.92 -31.05
C THR A 149 20.02 27.79 -31.39
N ALA A 150 20.12 26.69 -30.64
CA ALA A 150 19.22 25.54 -30.71
C ALA A 150 17.78 25.92 -30.36
N GLU A 151 16.85 25.11 -30.85
CA GLU A 151 15.49 25.09 -30.30
C GLU A 151 15.52 24.65 -28.84
N GLU A 152 14.93 25.45 -27.96
CA GLU A 152 14.80 25.14 -26.54
C GLU A 152 14.14 23.76 -26.32
N LYS A 153 14.71 22.97 -25.42
CA LYS A 153 14.12 21.70 -25.00
C LYS A 153 13.79 21.73 -23.51
N VAL A 154 12.71 21.03 -23.15
CA VAL A 154 12.23 20.95 -21.77
C VAL A 154 12.15 19.51 -21.29
N CYS A 155 12.43 19.32 -20.00
CA CYS A 155 12.17 18.09 -19.26
C CYS A 155 11.31 18.40 -18.04
N LYS A 156 10.22 17.66 -17.86
CA LYS A 156 9.42 17.71 -16.65
C LYS A 156 10.03 16.81 -15.59
N VAL A 157 10.51 17.36 -14.49
CA VAL A 157 10.98 16.58 -13.33
C VAL A 157 9.89 16.55 -12.27
N VAL A 158 9.39 15.36 -11.94
CA VAL A 158 8.39 15.15 -10.90
C VAL A 158 9.07 14.57 -9.67
N VAL A 159 9.15 15.37 -8.61
CA VAL A 159 9.63 14.91 -7.31
C VAL A 159 8.45 14.37 -6.52
N VAL A 160 8.44 13.04 -6.31
CA VAL A 160 7.38 12.35 -5.58
C VAL A 160 7.78 12.13 -4.13
N GLY A 161 6.79 12.21 -3.24
CA GLY A 161 6.95 12.13 -1.80
C GLY A 161 6.24 13.29 -1.11
N SER A 162 6.32 13.34 0.20
CA SER A 162 5.65 14.37 0.98
C SER A 162 6.47 14.74 2.22
N ASP A 163 6.23 15.94 2.74
CA ASP A 163 6.84 16.44 3.98
C ASP A 163 6.48 15.57 5.20
N ASP A 164 5.48 14.69 5.08
CA ASP A 164 5.06 13.76 6.13
C ASP A 164 5.74 12.38 6.04
N GLY A 165 6.72 12.21 5.15
CA GLY A 165 7.47 10.97 4.93
C GLY A 165 6.72 9.90 4.13
N SER A 166 5.59 10.23 3.48
CA SER A 166 4.91 9.30 2.57
C SER A 166 5.66 9.17 1.23
N GLU A 167 5.50 8.01 0.59
CA GLU A 167 6.14 7.70 -0.69
C GLU A 167 5.65 8.57 -1.86
N TYR A 168 4.36 9.00 -1.81
CA TYR A 168 3.72 9.70 -2.92
C TYR A 168 3.31 11.12 -2.57
N ALA A 169 3.46 12.04 -3.51
CA ALA A 169 3.02 13.43 -3.39
C ALA A 169 1.48 13.54 -3.32
N ILE A 170 0.99 14.63 -2.73
CA ILE A 170 -0.44 14.92 -2.67
C ILE A 170 -0.87 15.64 -3.95
N TYR A 171 -1.96 15.16 -4.57
CA TYR A 171 -2.61 15.81 -5.68
C TYR A 171 -3.86 16.56 -5.22
N ASN A 172 -3.85 17.87 -5.34
CA ASN A 172 -4.97 18.74 -4.95
C ASN A 172 -5.75 19.29 -6.16
N GLY A 173 -5.40 18.86 -7.38
CA GLY A 173 -6.06 19.30 -8.60
C GLY A 173 -7.39 18.59 -8.86
N THR A 174 -8.06 19.01 -9.92
CA THR A 174 -9.27 18.35 -10.44
C THR A 174 -8.87 17.16 -11.30
N ILE A 175 -9.48 16.01 -11.08
CA ILE A 175 -9.22 14.79 -11.84
C ILE A 175 -10.32 14.63 -12.89
N ALA A 176 -9.93 14.64 -14.17
CA ALA A 176 -10.87 14.49 -15.26
C ALA A 176 -11.60 13.14 -15.20
N GLY A 177 -12.93 13.17 -15.25
CA GLY A 177 -13.78 11.98 -15.24
C GLY A 177 -13.83 11.25 -13.90
N GLU A 178 -13.39 11.87 -12.80
CA GLU A 178 -13.52 11.33 -11.45
C GLU A 178 -14.99 11.15 -11.05
N LYS A 179 -15.28 10.05 -10.37
CA LYS A 179 -16.61 9.76 -9.82
C LYS A 179 -16.69 10.28 -8.39
N LEU A 180 -17.38 11.39 -8.20
CA LEU A 180 -17.58 12.04 -6.91
C LEU A 180 -18.92 11.66 -6.29
N ASN A 181 -19.09 11.99 -4.99
CA ASN A 181 -20.30 11.83 -4.19
C ASN A 181 -20.81 10.38 -4.15
N PRO A 182 -20.00 9.43 -3.66
CA PRO A 182 -20.42 8.05 -3.49
C PRO A 182 -21.65 7.95 -2.58
N LYS A 183 -22.36 6.84 -2.67
CA LYS A 183 -23.48 6.55 -1.78
C LYS A 183 -23.02 5.67 -0.63
N PRO A 184 -23.59 5.88 0.59
CA PRO A 184 -23.38 4.97 1.70
C PRO A 184 -23.74 3.53 1.33
N HIS A 185 -22.99 2.58 1.85
CA HIS A 185 -23.32 1.17 1.72
C HIS A 185 -24.55 0.79 2.53
N PRO A 186 -25.30 -0.25 2.12
CA PRO A 186 -26.29 -0.87 2.96
C PRO A 186 -25.69 -1.34 4.30
N VAL A 187 -26.48 -1.30 5.34
CA VAL A 187 -26.05 -1.77 6.66
C VAL A 187 -25.84 -3.28 6.62
N PHE A 188 -24.65 -3.71 7.06
CA PHE A 188 -24.34 -5.09 7.35
C PHE A 188 -24.67 -5.39 8.82
N GLY A 189 -25.33 -6.50 9.10
CA GLY A 189 -25.75 -6.84 10.46
C GLY A 189 -24.66 -7.53 11.28
N GLY A 190 -24.81 -7.51 12.59
CA GLY A 190 -23.98 -8.28 13.52
C GLY A 190 -22.69 -7.58 13.97
N ALA A 191 -22.55 -6.27 13.71
CA ALA A 191 -21.43 -5.46 14.13
C ALA A 191 -21.86 -4.03 14.43
N TRP A 192 -21.07 -3.33 15.22
CA TRP A 192 -21.14 -1.88 15.41
C TRP A 192 -19.98 -1.26 14.63
N TYR A 193 -20.27 -0.45 13.60
CA TYR A 193 -19.18 0.09 12.79
C TYR A 193 -19.48 1.48 12.22
N HIS A 194 -18.41 2.25 12.12
CA HIS A 194 -18.28 3.45 11.34
C HIS A 194 -17.46 3.14 10.10
N LYS A 195 -18.08 3.17 8.93
CA LYS A 195 -17.46 2.86 7.64
C LYS A 195 -17.48 4.06 6.73
N VAL A 196 -16.34 4.43 6.21
CA VAL A 196 -16.17 5.47 5.20
C VAL A 196 -15.69 4.81 3.91
N VAL A 197 -16.37 5.09 2.80
CA VAL A 197 -16.10 4.47 1.50
C VAL A 197 -15.89 5.53 0.42
N SER A 198 -15.02 5.23 -0.54
CA SER A 198 -14.88 6.03 -1.76
C SER A 198 -15.91 5.64 -2.81
N SER A 199 -16.01 6.40 -3.90
CA SER A 199 -16.63 5.89 -5.12
C SER A 199 -15.80 4.78 -5.75
N LYS A 200 -16.46 3.92 -6.53
CA LYS A 200 -15.79 2.91 -7.35
C LYS A 200 -15.22 3.56 -8.59
N ASP A 201 -13.92 3.78 -8.61
CA ASP A 201 -13.19 4.49 -9.67
C ASP A 201 -11.77 3.89 -9.83
N LYS A 202 -10.91 4.52 -10.61
CA LYS A 202 -9.53 4.09 -10.93
C LYS A 202 -8.57 4.24 -9.73
N TRP A 203 -9.03 3.90 -8.54
CA TRP A 203 -8.22 3.92 -7.35
C TRP A 203 -7.32 2.70 -7.29
N LEU A 204 -6.06 2.90 -6.88
CA LEU A 204 -5.05 1.85 -6.74
C LEU A 204 -4.86 1.43 -5.29
N GLY A 205 -5.36 2.20 -4.35
CA GLY A 205 -5.19 1.95 -2.93
C GLY A 205 -5.76 3.05 -2.04
N ILE A 206 -5.56 2.88 -0.76
CA ILE A 206 -5.91 3.81 0.31
C ILE A 206 -4.78 3.87 1.34
N GLU A 207 -4.50 5.07 1.84
CA GLU A 207 -3.57 5.32 2.94
C GLU A 207 -4.28 6.16 3.99
N ALA A 208 -4.06 5.86 5.26
CA ALA A 208 -4.56 6.68 6.35
C ALA A 208 -3.54 6.74 7.49
N THR A 209 -3.40 7.94 8.07
CA THR A 209 -2.65 8.10 9.32
C THR A 209 -3.63 8.10 10.48
N VAL A 210 -3.44 7.19 11.43
CA VAL A 210 -4.33 7.00 12.57
C VAL A 210 -3.58 6.91 13.88
N THR A 211 -4.07 7.61 14.91
CA THR A 211 -3.71 7.28 16.31
C THR A 211 -4.69 6.24 16.81
N LEU A 212 -4.16 5.10 17.27
CA LEU A 212 -4.98 3.97 17.71
C LEU A 212 -5.82 4.31 18.95
N PRO A 213 -7.10 3.89 18.97
CA PRO A 213 -8.02 4.20 20.04
C PRO A 213 -7.72 3.44 21.33
N GLU A 214 -8.18 4.00 22.43
CA GLU A 214 -8.39 3.22 23.63
C GLU A 214 -9.60 2.30 23.46
N VAL A 215 -9.47 1.07 23.97
CA VAL A 215 -10.52 0.05 23.89
C VAL A 215 -10.86 -0.43 25.30
N LYS A 216 -12.15 -0.38 25.62
CA LYS A 216 -12.72 -1.07 26.76
C LYS A 216 -13.49 -2.28 26.24
N LEU A 217 -12.96 -3.47 26.50
CA LEU A 217 -13.61 -4.72 26.07
C LEU A 217 -14.48 -5.25 27.19
N SER A 218 -15.74 -5.51 26.94
CA SER A 218 -16.72 -5.87 27.95
C SER A 218 -17.53 -7.12 27.63
N ARG A 219 -17.81 -7.41 26.38
CA ARG A 219 -18.59 -8.58 26.00
C ARG A 219 -17.70 -9.77 25.74
N TYR A 220 -17.69 -10.69 26.68
CA TYR A 220 -16.84 -11.86 26.67
C TYR A 220 -17.61 -13.02 27.29
N ASN A 221 -17.86 -14.08 26.64
CA ASN A 221 -18.58 -15.31 26.98
C ASN A 221 -18.80 -15.60 28.49
N GLY A 222 -19.32 -14.63 29.22
CA GLY A 222 -19.59 -14.75 30.66
C GLY A 222 -18.44 -14.35 31.59
N ALA A 223 -17.26 -14.01 31.09
CA ALA A 223 -16.17 -13.48 31.90
C ALA A 223 -16.50 -12.05 32.38
N SER A 224 -16.25 -11.76 33.64
CA SER A 224 -16.51 -10.45 34.24
C SER A 224 -15.53 -9.38 33.73
N ASN A 225 -14.32 -9.77 33.39
CA ASN A 225 -13.32 -8.91 32.80
C ASN A 225 -12.41 -9.69 31.83
N PRO A 226 -12.69 -9.66 30.55
CA PRO A 226 -11.94 -10.44 29.56
C PRO A 226 -10.48 -10.04 29.43
N ALA A 227 -10.14 -8.80 29.75
CA ALA A 227 -8.77 -8.32 29.70
C ALA A 227 -7.90 -8.87 30.84
N LEU A 228 -8.51 -9.27 31.94
CA LEU A 228 -7.82 -9.75 33.12
C LEU A 228 -7.91 -11.26 33.32
N ASP A 229 -8.92 -11.89 32.75
CA ASP A 229 -9.20 -13.32 32.96
C ASP A 229 -9.36 -14.05 31.63
N VAL A 230 -8.25 -14.18 30.92
CA VAL A 230 -8.21 -14.84 29.61
C VAL A 230 -8.15 -16.35 29.81
N ASP A 231 -9.26 -17.00 29.49
CA ASP A 231 -9.31 -18.45 29.30
C ASP A 231 -9.26 -18.75 27.79
N PRO A 232 -8.31 -19.60 27.33
CA PRO A 232 -8.22 -19.95 25.91
C PRO A 232 -9.48 -20.63 25.37
N ASN A 233 -10.32 -21.19 26.24
CA ASN A 233 -11.59 -21.79 25.87
C ASN A 233 -12.76 -20.81 25.82
N VAL A 234 -12.58 -19.61 26.35
CA VAL A 234 -13.58 -18.54 26.32
C VAL A 234 -13.27 -17.61 25.18
N LYS A 235 -14.25 -17.34 24.35
CA LYS A 235 -14.11 -16.47 23.18
C LYS A 235 -14.83 -15.17 23.41
N SER A 236 -14.14 -14.06 23.24
CA SER A 236 -14.79 -12.76 23.13
C SER A 236 -15.70 -12.78 21.91
N LYS A 237 -16.90 -12.23 22.07
CA LYS A 237 -17.78 -11.98 20.94
C LYS A 237 -17.62 -10.59 20.36
N ASP A 238 -16.93 -9.72 21.06
CA ASP A 238 -16.60 -8.39 20.57
C ASP A 238 -15.14 -8.36 20.12
N ASN A 239 -14.94 -7.93 18.90
CA ASN A 239 -13.64 -7.85 18.26
C ASN A 239 -13.42 -6.44 17.69
N PRO A 240 -12.94 -5.50 18.50
CA PRO A 240 -12.64 -4.16 18.03
C PRO A 240 -11.58 -4.16 16.93
N SER A 241 -11.78 -3.33 15.90
CA SER A 241 -10.90 -3.26 14.75
C SER A 241 -10.73 -1.85 14.20
N VAL A 242 -9.58 -1.59 13.62
CA VAL A 242 -9.20 -0.39 12.89
C VAL A 242 -8.57 -0.84 11.59
N TYR A 243 -9.28 -0.70 10.47
CA TYR A 243 -8.80 -1.29 9.24
C TYR A 243 -9.17 -0.50 7.98
N LEU A 244 -8.50 -0.84 6.91
CA LEU A 244 -8.74 -0.41 5.55
C LEU A 244 -9.22 -1.59 4.72
N GLY A 245 -9.61 -1.33 3.49
CA GLY A 245 -9.98 -2.38 2.56
C GLY A 245 -10.39 -1.84 1.21
N GLY A 246 -10.75 -2.73 0.32
CA GLY A 246 -11.21 -2.38 -1.01
C GLY A 246 -12.25 -3.36 -1.54
N ASN A 247 -12.95 -2.95 -2.59
CA ASN A 247 -13.91 -3.77 -3.31
C ASN A 247 -13.76 -3.55 -4.82
N ALA A 248 -13.37 -4.62 -5.51
CA ALA A 248 -13.28 -4.67 -6.98
C ALA A 248 -14.15 -5.81 -7.51
N TYR A 249 -13.59 -6.96 -7.90
CA TYR A 249 -14.34 -8.22 -8.06
C TYR A 249 -14.49 -8.93 -6.71
N SER A 250 -13.54 -8.77 -5.81
CA SER A 250 -13.60 -9.30 -4.46
C SER A 250 -13.45 -8.16 -3.45
N GLU A 251 -14.01 -8.36 -2.27
CA GLU A 251 -13.81 -7.48 -1.12
C GLU A 251 -12.56 -7.90 -0.36
N SER A 252 -11.78 -6.91 0.09
CA SER A 252 -10.61 -7.14 0.95
C SER A 252 -10.72 -6.29 2.20
N ASP A 253 -10.34 -6.88 3.33
CA ASP A 253 -10.22 -6.22 4.63
C ASP A 253 -8.81 -6.42 5.14
N VAL A 254 -8.16 -5.32 5.49
CA VAL A 254 -6.75 -5.34 5.89
C VAL A 254 -6.46 -4.23 6.90
N GLY A 255 -5.74 -4.53 7.93
CA GLY A 255 -5.41 -3.55 8.97
C GLY A 255 -5.15 -4.19 10.31
N LEU A 256 -5.84 -3.73 11.34
CA LEU A 256 -5.58 -4.08 12.72
C LEU A 256 -6.83 -4.62 13.42
N SER A 257 -6.69 -5.78 14.05
CA SER A 257 -7.69 -6.40 14.91
C SER A 257 -7.20 -6.43 16.35
N TYR A 258 -8.04 -6.00 17.29
CA TYR A 258 -7.73 -5.97 18.71
C TYR A 258 -7.90 -7.34 19.32
N SER A 259 -6.81 -7.96 19.68
CA SER A 259 -6.78 -9.34 20.13
C SER A 259 -6.55 -9.43 21.61
N LEU A 260 -7.39 -10.23 22.24
CA LEU A 260 -7.34 -10.54 23.64
C LEU A 260 -6.46 -11.79 23.89
N GLY A 261 -5.59 -11.72 24.88
CA GLY A 261 -4.75 -12.86 25.24
C GLY A 261 -3.71 -13.19 24.18
N VAL A 262 -2.63 -12.47 24.19
CA VAL A 262 -1.53 -12.72 23.25
C VAL A 262 -0.81 -14.02 23.61
N ILE A 263 -0.82 -14.96 22.68
CA ILE A 263 -0.16 -16.26 22.86
C ILE A 263 1.31 -16.14 22.45
N ASN A 264 2.20 -16.52 23.35
CA ASN A 264 3.59 -16.75 22.99
C ASN A 264 3.76 -18.18 22.48
N THR A 265 3.92 -18.36 21.19
CA THR A 265 4.02 -19.69 20.57
C THR A 265 5.29 -20.44 20.94
N LYS A 266 6.37 -19.75 21.34
CA LYS A 266 7.61 -20.41 21.78
C LYS A 266 7.46 -21.05 23.14
N THR A 267 6.67 -20.45 24.01
CA THR A 267 6.47 -20.93 25.38
C THR A 267 5.11 -21.58 25.56
N ASN A 268 4.25 -21.55 24.56
CA ASN A 268 2.85 -21.98 24.60
C ASN A 268 2.10 -21.37 25.81
N THR A 269 2.42 -20.13 26.13
CA THR A 269 1.80 -19.40 27.24
C THR A 269 0.96 -18.25 26.74
N ILE A 270 -0.14 -17.99 27.40
CA ILE A 270 -0.98 -16.81 27.16
C ILE A 270 -0.56 -15.73 28.15
N SER A 271 -0.28 -14.53 27.64
CA SER A 271 -0.07 -13.37 28.48
C SER A 271 -1.43 -12.89 29.00
N LYS A 272 -1.79 -13.35 30.17
CA LYS A 272 -3.07 -13.04 30.82
C LYS A 272 -3.24 -11.52 30.97
N GLY A 273 -4.36 -11.00 30.47
CA GLY A 273 -4.65 -9.57 30.49
C GLY A 273 -3.91 -8.74 29.43
N SER A 274 -3.15 -9.38 28.55
CA SER A 274 -2.51 -8.67 27.44
C SER A 274 -3.47 -8.44 26.29
N ILE A 275 -3.44 -7.25 25.72
CA ILE A 275 -4.29 -6.83 24.61
C ILE A 275 -3.45 -6.01 23.65
N ALA A 276 -3.57 -6.30 22.36
CA ALA A 276 -2.88 -5.54 21.32
C ALA A 276 -3.67 -5.53 20.03
N PHE A 277 -3.52 -4.46 19.26
CA PHE A 277 -3.87 -4.41 17.86
C PHE A 277 -2.81 -5.16 17.07
N ARG A 278 -3.24 -6.05 16.18
CA ARG A 278 -2.34 -6.90 15.38
C ARG A 278 -2.72 -6.90 13.93
N PRO A 279 -1.73 -6.95 13.00
CA PRO A 279 -2.00 -6.96 11.58
C PRO A 279 -2.83 -8.16 11.15
N PHE A 280 -3.77 -7.91 10.24
CA PHE A 280 -4.48 -8.94 9.50
C PHE A 280 -4.71 -8.49 8.05
N TRP A 281 -4.91 -9.45 7.15
CA TRP A 281 -5.31 -9.22 5.77
C TRP A 281 -6.08 -10.42 5.24
N ARG A 282 -7.13 -10.15 4.47
CA ARG A 282 -7.98 -11.15 3.84
C ARG A 282 -8.60 -10.60 2.57
N TYR A 283 -9.09 -11.47 1.69
CA TYR A 283 -10.04 -11.12 0.67
C TYR A 283 -11.21 -12.11 0.66
N ILE A 284 -12.37 -11.62 0.19
CA ILE A 284 -13.60 -12.39 0.10
C ILE A 284 -13.82 -12.68 -1.38
N THR A 285 -13.96 -13.95 -1.75
CA THR A 285 -14.17 -14.38 -3.13
C THR A 285 -15.55 -14.02 -3.64
N GLU A 286 -15.78 -14.12 -4.95
CA GLU A 286 -17.09 -13.93 -5.58
C GLU A 286 -18.17 -14.92 -5.06
N THR A 287 -17.75 -16.00 -4.43
CA THR A 287 -18.61 -17.01 -3.81
C THR A 287 -18.74 -16.83 -2.29
N ASP A 288 -18.48 -15.62 -1.77
CA ASP A 288 -18.50 -15.27 -0.35
C ASP A 288 -17.57 -16.14 0.52
N GLN A 289 -16.45 -16.53 -0.04
CA GLN A 289 -15.44 -17.29 0.69
C GLN A 289 -14.25 -16.39 1.01
N ASP A 290 -13.91 -16.29 2.28
CA ASP A 290 -12.69 -15.65 2.72
C ASP A 290 -11.48 -16.48 2.29
N VAL A 291 -10.60 -15.88 1.52
CA VAL A 291 -9.34 -16.47 1.09
C VAL A 291 -8.23 -15.48 1.35
N GLY A 292 -7.08 -15.95 1.73
CA GLY A 292 -5.91 -15.09 1.80
C GLY A 292 -5.17 -15.18 3.12
N GLY A 293 -4.09 -14.48 3.20
CA GLY A 293 -3.25 -14.31 4.36
C GLY A 293 -2.07 -15.27 4.45
N TYR A 294 -0.98 -14.73 4.89
CA TYR A 294 0.22 -15.46 5.23
C TYR A 294 0.70 -14.96 6.60
N ASP A 295 1.43 -15.80 7.29
CA ASP A 295 2.23 -15.35 8.41
C ASP A 295 3.15 -14.20 7.94
N ALA A 296 3.26 -13.15 8.72
CA ALA A 296 4.08 -11.97 8.45
C ALA A 296 5.56 -12.30 8.13
N HIS A 297 6.01 -13.49 8.48
CA HIS A 297 7.39 -13.96 8.29
C HIS A 297 7.50 -15.18 7.37
N GLY A 298 6.52 -15.39 6.49
CA GLY A 298 6.56 -16.46 5.50
C GLY A 298 6.15 -17.83 6.04
N GLY A 299 5.67 -17.91 7.28
CA GLY A 299 5.00 -19.10 7.79
C GLY A 299 3.68 -19.29 7.07
N LYS A 300 3.36 -20.50 6.67
CA LYS A 300 2.06 -20.83 6.13
C LYS A 300 1.03 -20.69 7.23
N TYR A 301 0.05 -19.83 7.04
CA TYR A 301 -1.13 -19.90 7.88
C TYR A 301 -2.09 -20.94 7.34
N THR A 302 -2.86 -21.50 8.25
CA THR A 302 -3.80 -22.55 7.92
C THR A 302 -5.09 -21.93 7.42
N VAL A 303 -5.46 -22.24 6.19
CA VAL A 303 -6.85 -22.13 5.75
C VAL A 303 -7.67 -23.00 6.67
N THR A 304 -8.63 -22.44 7.37
CA THR A 304 -9.53 -23.26 8.17
C THR A 304 -10.25 -24.27 7.29
N ALA A 305 -10.43 -25.48 7.79
CA ALA A 305 -10.88 -26.65 7.06
C ALA A 305 -12.22 -26.51 6.32
N ASN A 306 -12.96 -25.44 6.54
CA ASN A 306 -14.24 -25.18 5.88
C ASN A 306 -14.11 -24.42 4.55
N GLY A 307 -12.90 -24.07 4.12
CA GLY A 307 -12.67 -23.35 2.88
C GLY A 307 -13.22 -21.91 2.84
N ASN A 308 -13.86 -21.49 3.91
CA ASN A 308 -14.64 -20.26 3.92
C ASN A 308 -13.95 -19.09 4.62
N ASN A 309 -12.83 -19.29 5.32
CA ASN A 309 -12.19 -18.23 6.06
C ASN A 309 -10.68 -18.36 6.06
N CYS A 310 -10.02 -17.40 5.48
CA CYS A 310 -8.59 -17.26 5.50
C CYS A 310 -8.22 -16.01 6.28
N TYR A 311 -7.70 -16.21 7.47
CA TYR A 311 -7.11 -15.15 8.26
C TYR A 311 -5.62 -15.29 8.26
N ALA A 312 -4.93 -14.17 8.09
CA ALA A 312 -3.53 -14.12 8.38
C ALA A 312 -3.33 -14.38 9.87
N ASN A 313 -2.70 -15.49 10.17
CA ASN A 313 -2.14 -15.66 11.49
C ASN A 313 -0.83 -14.91 11.55
N TYR A 314 -0.80 -13.88 12.34
CA TYR A 314 0.43 -13.21 12.69
C TYR A 314 1.22 -14.07 13.67
N HIS A 315 2.51 -14.00 13.60
CA HIS A 315 3.40 -14.71 14.52
C HIS A 315 3.30 -14.09 15.91
N TRP A 316 2.79 -14.85 16.84
CA TRP A 316 2.58 -14.41 18.23
C TRP A 316 3.86 -14.04 18.96
N SER A 317 5.01 -14.50 18.47
CA SER A 317 6.32 -14.20 19.07
C SER A 317 6.95 -12.90 18.59
N TYR A 318 6.35 -12.23 17.59
CA TYR A 318 6.88 -10.98 17.05
C TYR A 318 6.15 -9.80 17.69
N THR A 319 6.59 -9.46 18.91
CA THR A 319 5.94 -8.45 19.75
C THR A 319 6.11 -7.03 19.24
N GLU A 320 7.01 -6.80 18.31
CA GLU A 320 7.18 -5.55 17.57
C GLU A 320 5.97 -5.21 16.68
N TYR A 321 5.12 -6.19 16.39
CA TYR A 321 3.87 -5.98 15.63
C TYR A 321 2.63 -5.95 16.53
N TYR A 322 2.84 -5.75 17.83
CA TYR A 322 1.79 -5.48 18.78
C TYR A 322 1.66 -3.98 18.98
N TYR A 323 0.71 -3.40 18.24
CA TYR A 323 0.42 -1.98 18.35
C TYR A 323 -0.55 -1.74 19.49
N LEU A 324 -0.36 -0.64 20.20
CA LEU A 324 -1.13 -0.33 21.40
C LEU A 324 -1.90 0.99 21.25
N PRO A 325 -2.93 1.20 22.07
CA PRO A 325 -3.63 2.49 22.11
C PRO A 325 -2.65 3.66 22.18
N GLY A 326 -2.89 4.69 21.39
CA GLY A 326 -2.03 5.86 21.29
C GLY A 326 -0.83 5.72 20.36
N ASP A 327 -0.50 4.55 19.84
CA ASP A 327 0.46 4.45 18.72
C ASP A 327 -0.12 5.16 17.50
N LYS A 328 0.67 6.02 16.87
CA LYS A 328 0.32 6.70 15.63
C LYS A 328 0.95 5.98 14.47
N LEU A 329 0.13 5.51 13.57
CA LEU A 329 0.51 4.66 12.46
C LEU A 329 0.06 5.26 11.14
N ARG A 330 0.83 5.06 10.08
CA ARG A 330 0.37 5.15 8.70
C ARG A 330 0.07 3.75 8.20
N ILE A 331 -1.18 3.51 7.87
CA ILE A 331 -1.65 2.23 7.32
C ILE A 331 -1.97 2.46 5.85
N SER A 332 -1.43 1.64 4.97
CA SER A 332 -1.75 1.69 3.55
C SER A 332 -2.05 0.31 2.99
N VAL A 333 -2.98 0.28 2.05
CA VAL A 333 -3.35 -0.88 1.25
C VAL A 333 -3.32 -0.45 -0.20
N TYR A 334 -2.51 -1.08 -1.00
CA TYR A 334 -2.37 -0.69 -2.39
C TYR A 334 -2.16 -1.91 -3.31
N SER A 335 -2.45 -1.71 -4.58
CA SER A 335 -2.24 -2.71 -5.63
C SER A 335 -0.86 -2.51 -6.27
N PRO A 336 0.15 -3.31 -5.91
CA PRO A 336 1.47 -3.24 -6.54
C PRO A 336 1.45 -3.75 -7.97
N GLU A 337 0.52 -4.63 -8.30
CA GLU A 337 0.28 -5.22 -9.61
C GLU A 337 -1.19 -5.62 -9.75
N PRO A 338 -1.71 -5.84 -10.97
CA PRO A 338 -3.09 -6.25 -11.19
C PRO A 338 -3.48 -7.51 -10.39
N ASP A 339 -4.69 -7.51 -9.87
CA ASP A 339 -5.29 -8.61 -9.08
C ASP A 339 -4.57 -8.92 -7.75
N LYS A 340 -3.79 -7.96 -7.24
CA LYS A 340 -3.03 -8.09 -5.98
C LYS A 340 -3.22 -6.88 -5.09
N LEU A 341 -3.06 -7.11 -3.79
CA LEU A 341 -2.94 -6.07 -2.77
C LEU A 341 -1.76 -6.35 -1.83
N GLN A 342 -1.30 -5.31 -1.16
CA GLN A 342 -0.31 -5.39 -0.09
C GLN A 342 -0.67 -4.42 1.03
N LEU A 343 -0.57 -4.88 2.27
CA LEU A 343 -0.69 -4.05 3.48
C LEU A 343 0.69 -3.58 3.90
N LYS A 344 0.80 -2.27 4.18
CA LYS A 344 1.97 -1.67 4.82
C LYS A 344 1.51 -0.88 6.04
N ILE A 345 2.21 -1.01 7.15
CA ILE A 345 2.01 -0.25 8.39
C ILE A 345 3.35 0.37 8.74
N GLU A 346 3.39 1.69 8.85
CA GLU A 346 4.56 2.46 9.26
C GLU A 346 4.28 3.08 10.62
N VAL A 347 5.25 2.97 11.53
CA VAL A 347 5.15 3.56 12.87
C VAL A 347 5.63 5.01 12.81
N ILE A 348 4.68 5.94 12.92
CA ILE A 348 4.99 7.38 12.93
C ILE A 348 5.42 7.81 14.33
N GLU A 349 4.70 7.34 15.36
CA GLU A 349 4.97 7.71 16.74
C GLU A 349 4.55 6.58 17.69
N LYS A 350 5.43 6.20 18.59
CA LYS A 350 5.12 5.24 19.65
C LYS A 350 4.28 5.91 20.73
N SER A 351 3.28 5.20 21.23
CA SER A 351 2.42 5.66 22.31
C SER A 351 3.17 6.03 23.57
N THR A 352 2.81 7.17 24.14
CA THR A 352 3.23 7.63 25.47
C THR A 352 2.13 7.47 26.52
N LEU A 353 0.99 6.86 26.20
CA LEU A 353 -0.06 6.56 27.16
C LEU A 353 0.47 5.60 28.23
N ALA A 354 0.25 5.94 29.49
CA ALA A 354 0.75 5.17 30.63
C ALA A 354 0.35 3.70 30.56
N SER A 355 -0.90 3.40 30.17
CA SER A 355 -1.39 2.03 29.99
C SER A 355 -0.64 1.23 28.93
N SER A 356 -0.26 1.88 27.82
CA SER A 356 0.48 1.23 26.73
C SER A 356 1.94 1.03 27.07
N VAL A 357 2.55 2.00 27.75
CA VAL A 357 3.93 1.88 28.27
C VAL A 357 4.01 0.73 29.29
N GLU A 358 3.11 0.73 30.28
CA GLU A 358 3.03 -0.33 31.31
C GLU A 358 2.80 -1.71 30.68
N MET A 359 1.98 -1.81 29.64
CA MET A 359 1.71 -3.07 28.94
C MET A 359 2.99 -3.61 28.28
N ARG A 360 3.74 -2.76 27.56
CA ARG A 360 5.02 -3.17 26.95
C ARG A 360 6.03 -3.62 27.97
N GLU A 361 6.20 -2.86 29.05
CA GLU A 361 7.14 -3.18 30.14
C GLU A 361 6.76 -4.49 30.84
N LYS A 362 5.50 -4.62 31.23
CA LYS A 362 4.99 -5.78 31.96
C LYS A 362 5.19 -7.11 31.21
N TYR A 363 5.02 -7.09 29.90
CA TYR A 363 5.13 -8.29 29.07
C TYR A 363 6.45 -8.39 28.31
N GLY A 364 7.35 -7.44 28.48
CA GLY A 364 8.65 -7.42 27.79
C GLY A 364 8.50 -7.30 26.26
N TRP A 365 7.47 -6.57 25.79
CA TRP A 365 7.26 -6.39 24.38
C TRP A 365 8.20 -5.34 23.81
N LYS A 366 8.67 -5.60 22.59
CA LYS A 366 9.50 -4.65 21.85
C LYS A 366 8.72 -3.38 21.52
N ASP A 367 9.45 -2.33 21.19
CA ASP A 367 8.88 -1.15 20.58
C ASP A 367 8.22 -1.51 19.24
N PRO A 368 7.14 -0.80 18.85
CA PRO A 368 6.46 -1.08 17.60
C PRO A 368 7.40 -0.84 16.42
N ALA A 369 7.34 -1.71 15.42
CA ALA A 369 8.10 -1.64 14.19
C ALA A 369 7.17 -1.62 12.97
N ASP A 370 7.70 -1.17 11.85
CA ASP A 370 7.00 -1.20 10.58
C ASP A 370 6.69 -2.64 10.16
N PHE A 371 5.56 -2.80 9.50
CA PHE A 371 5.08 -4.09 9.02
C PHE A 371 4.71 -4.01 7.55
N VAL A 372 5.14 -5.01 6.77
CA VAL A 372 4.72 -5.18 5.38
C VAL A 372 4.24 -6.62 5.19
N SER A 373 3.01 -6.77 4.73
CA SER A 373 2.49 -8.11 4.39
C SER A 373 3.15 -8.66 3.14
N PRO A 374 3.14 -9.98 2.93
CA PRO A 374 3.30 -10.51 1.59
C PRO A 374 2.29 -9.88 0.62
N ILE A 375 2.63 -9.83 -0.66
CA ILE A 375 1.66 -9.51 -1.71
C ILE A 375 0.65 -10.65 -1.78
N PHE A 376 -0.63 -10.35 -1.67
CA PHE A 376 -1.68 -11.37 -1.66
C PHE A 376 -2.68 -11.16 -2.80
N SER A 377 -3.37 -12.24 -3.17
CA SER A 377 -4.38 -12.20 -4.24
C SER A 377 -5.59 -11.37 -3.83
N SER A 378 -6.00 -10.47 -4.70
CA SER A 378 -7.22 -9.68 -4.55
C SER A 378 -7.79 -9.32 -5.92
N PRO A 379 -8.59 -10.23 -6.53
CA PRO A 379 -9.06 -10.10 -7.89
C PRO A 379 -9.75 -8.78 -8.19
N GLY A 380 -9.37 -8.17 -9.30
CA GLY A 380 -9.91 -6.90 -9.80
C GLY A 380 -9.15 -5.66 -9.36
N HIS A 381 -8.48 -5.66 -8.20
CA HIS A 381 -7.72 -4.50 -7.74
C HIS A 381 -6.55 -4.18 -8.68
N GLY A 382 -6.35 -2.89 -8.98
CA GLY A 382 -5.33 -2.44 -9.94
C GLY A 382 -5.64 -2.75 -11.41
N LYS A 383 -6.79 -3.40 -11.70
CA LYS A 383 -7.20 -3.84 -13.04
C LYS A 383 -8.51 -3.20 -13.50
N ILE A 384 -9.47 -3.07 -12.61
CA ILE A 384 -10.75 -2.42 -12.86
C ILE A 384 -10.98 -1.30 -11.84
N ASP A 385 -12.04 -0.52 -12.05
CA ASP A 385 -12.47 0.46 -11.06
C ASP A 385 -12.74 -0.23 -9.72
N ALA A 386 -12.11 0.27 -8.67
CA ALA A 386 -12.22 -0.26 -7.32
C ALA A 386 -12.72 0.83 -6.36
N GLU A 387 -13.37 0.39 -5.31
CA GLU A 387 -13.72 1.20 -4.15
C GLU A 387 -12.74 0.88 -3.04
N PHE A 388 -12.40 1.89 -2.23
CA PHE A 388 -11.63 1.69 -1.01
C PHE A 388 -12.39 2.21 0.21
N LYS A 389 -12.09 1.65 1.37
CA LYS A 389 -12.77 1.95 2.63
C LYS A 389 -11.80 2.03 3.80
N ARG A 390 -12.22 2.77 4.85
CA ARG A 390 -11.67 2.67 6.19
C ARG A 390 -12.79 2.43 7.19
N VAL A 391 -12.48 1.70 8.25
CA VAL A 391 -13.49 1.22 9.18
C VAL A 391 -12.95 1.24 10.61
N ASN A 392 -13.79 1.70 11.53
CA ASN A 392 -13.71 1.34 12.94
C ASN A 392 -14.90 0.44 13.26
N ALA A 393 -14.65 -0.70 13.85
CA ALA A 393 -15.72 -1.64 14.16
C ALA A 393 -15.55 -2.32 15.52
N ILE A 394 -16.68 -2.71 16.09
CA ILE A 394 -16.78 -3.75 17.11
C ILE A 394 -17.53 -4.90 16.43
N ASP A 395 -16.76 -5.76 15.76
CA ASP A 395 -17.30 -6.96 15.12
C ASP A 395 -17.72 -7.94 16.20
N GLN A 396 -18.87 -8.59 16.00
CA GLN A 396 -19.39 -9.54 16.98
C GLN A 396 -19.40 -10.96 16.44
N SER A 397 -18.38 -11.72 16.84
CA SER A 397 -18.27 -13.12 16.44
C SER A 397 -19.54 -13.90 16.65
N GLY A 398 -20.01 -14.57 15.59
CA GLY A 398 -21.22 -15.38 15.58
C GLY A 398 -22.53 -14.58 15.52
N ASN A 399 -22.46 -13.29 15.28
CA ASN A 399 -23.63 -12.44 15.01
C ASN A 399 -23.63 -11.90 13.56
N GLU A 400 -22.58 -12.15 12.79
CA GLU A 400 -22.46 -11.61 11.43
C GLU A 400 -23.69 -11.99 10.59
N GLY A 401 -24.22 -10.98 9.89
CA GLY A 401 -25.49 -11.09 9.14
C GLY A 401 -26.74 -11.05 9.99
N GLY A 402 -26.62 -11.05 11.30
CA GLY A 402 -27.73 -10.96 12.27
C GLY A 402 -27.92 -9.59 12.87
N THR A 403 -28.51 -9.53 14.05
CA THR A 403 -28.68 -8.30 14.83
C THR A 403 -27.47 -8.09 15.73
N ALA A 404 -26.85 -6.90 15.68
CA ALA A 404 -25.81 -6.54 16.62
C ALA A 404 -26.36 -6.58 18.06
N ALA A 405 -25.65 -7.28 18.93
CA ALA A 405 -26.04 -7.36 20.33
C ALA A 405 -25.49 -6.18 21.13
N ASN A 406 -26.28 -5.69 22.08
CA ASN A 406 -25.80 -4.64 22.99
C ASN A 406 -24.56 -5.09 23.75
N THR A 407 -23.63 -4.15 23.91
CA THR A 407 -22.37 -4.41 24.61
C THR A 407 -21.88 -3.12 25.28
N ASN A 408 -21.14 -3.27 26.38
CA ASN A 408 -20.38 -2.19 27.01
C ASN A 408 -18.93 -2.12 26.50
N THR A 409 -18.62 -2.80 25.42
CA THR A 409 -17.37 -2.62 24.68
C THR A 409 -17.38 -1.24 24.04
N GLU A 410 -16.28 -0.50 24.18
CA GLU A 410 -16.14 0.86 23.67
C GLU A 410 -14.83 0.96 22.86
N ILE A 411 -14.87 1.73 21.78
CA ILE A 411 -13.70 2.26 21.07
C ILE A 411 -13.72 3.77 21.32
N LYS A 412 -12.66 4.32 21.90
CA LYS A 412 -12.56 5.76 22.21
C LYS A 412 -11.45 6.41 21.43
N ASN A 413 -11.79 7.51 20.74
CA ASN A 413 -10.85 8.41 20.11
C ASN A 413 -9.90 7.71 19.11
N ALA A 414 -10.43 6.95 18.16
CA ALA A 414 -9.68 6.60 16.96
C ALA A 414 -9.49 7.88 16.14
N ILE A 415 -8.29 8.45 16.16
CA ILE A 415 -8.02 9.73 15.49
C ILE A 415 -7.44 9.45 14.12
N TRP A 416 -8.24 9.56 13.08
CA TRP A 416 -7.80 9.58 11.71
C TRP A 416 -7.30 10.98 11.36
N HIS A 417 -5.99 11.15 11.28
CA HIS A 417 -5.37 12.45 10.95
C HIS A 417 -5.56 12.82 9.50
N SER A 418 -5.51 11.80 8.62
CA SER A 418 -5.70 11.96 7.18
C SER A 418 -6.12 10.64 6.54
N THR A 419 -6.76 10.73 5.39
CA THR A 419 -7.06 9.58 4.52
C THR A 419 -6.88 10.00 3.07
N TYR A 420 -6.10 9.25 2.32
CA TYR A 420 -5.83 9.48 0.91
C TYR A 420 -6.12 8.24 0.08
N LEU A 421 -6.56 8.46 -1.13
CA LEU A 421 -6.71 7.43 -2.15
C LEU A 421 -5.53 7.49 -3.11
N TYR A 422 -5.02 6.36 -3.56
CA TYR A 422 -3.95 6.35 -4.56
C TYR A 422 -4.52 6.33 -5.97
N ARG A 423 -4.00 7.20 -6.83
CA ARG A 423 -4.40 7.28 -8.22
C ARG A 423 -3.22 7.59 -9.12
N LYS A 424 -3.19 6.95 -10.29
CA LYS A 424 -2.22 7.27 -11.33
C LYS A 424 -2.77 8.39 -12.21
N ILE A 425 -2.05 9.52 -12.26
CA ILE A 425 -2.39 10.71 -13.05
C ILE A 425 -1.16 11.03 -13.90
N ASP A 426 -1.32 11.11 -15.22
CA ASP A 426 -0.23 11.36 -16.17
C ASP A 426 1.02 10.48 -15.96
N GLY A 427 0.79 9.20 -15.64
CA GLY A 427 1.86 8.23 -15.42
C GLY A 427 2.40 8.17 -13.99
N VAL A 428 2.11 9.14 -13.14
CA VAL A 428 2.59 9.26 -11.75
C VAL A 428 1.50 8.85 -10.77
N ILE A 429 1.89 8.16 -9.69
CA ILE A 429 0.99 7.82 -8.59
C ILE A 429 0.99 8.96 -7.58
N TYR A 430 -0.20 9.42 -7.22
CA TYR A 430 -0.43 10.46 -6.23
C TYR A 430 -1.35 9.98 -5.13
N ARG A 431 -1.26 10.65 -3.99
CA ARG A 431 -2.23 10.61 -2.90
C ARG A 431 -3.28 11.69 -3.13
N VAL A 432 -4.52 11.30 -3.24
CA VAL A 432 -5.67 12.20 -3.45
C VAL A 432 -6.48 12.26 -2.15
N PRO A 433 -6.71 13.45 -1.55
CA PRO A 433 -7.46 13.54 -0.30
C PRO A 433 -8.85 12.92 -0.42
N MET A 434 -9.19 12.02 0.52
CA MET A 434 -10.53 11.42 0.64
C MET A 434 -11.46 12.39 1.39
N ASN A 435 -11.65 13.58 0.83
CA ASN A 435 -12.50 14.65 1.37
C ASN A 435 -13.99 14.32 1.24
N GLU A 436 -14.87 15.24 1.65
CA GLU A 436 -16.33 15.03 1.65
C GLU A 436 -16.91 14.64 0.30
N SER A 437 -16.42 15.20 -0.80
CA SER A 437 -16.91 14.86 -2.14
C SER A 437 -16.48 13.47 -2.61
N ARG A 438 -15.46 12.89 -2.01
CA ARG A 438 -14.88 11.58 -2.35
C ARG A 438 -15.27 10.47 -1.39
N ARG A 439 -16.10 10.76 -0.37
CA ARG A 439 -16.48 9.79 0.63
C ARG A 439 -17.98 9.75 0.90
N ALA A 440 -18.45 8.60 1.35
CA ALA A 440 -19.73 8.41 1.99
C ALA A 440 -19.54 7.61 3.28
N THR A 441 -20.43 7.84 4.25
CA THR A 441 -20.31 7.28 5.61
C THR A 441 -21.52 6.42 5.94
N THR A 442 -21.30 5.30 6.62
CA THR A 442 -22.34 4.45 7.20
C THR A 442 -22.01 4.20 8.66
N ASP A 443 -22.93 4.59 9.55
CA ASP A 443 -22.93 4.29 10.98
C ASP A 443 -23.98 3.21 11.27
N ALA A 444 -23.57 2.09 11.80
CA ALA A 444 -24.46 0.94 11.96
C ALA A 444 -24.24 0.23 13.29
N PRO A 445 -25.31 -0.34 13.90
CA PRO A 445 -26.71 -0.34 13.45
C PRO A 445 -27.46 0.95 13.77
N TYR A 446 -27.02 1.73 14.76
CA TYR A 446 -27.70 2.95 15.23
C TYR A 446 -26.70 4.09 15.33
N LYS A 447 -27.05 5.24 14.77
CA LYS A 447 -26.18 6.42 14.70
C LYS A 447 -25.80 6.97 16.09
N GLU A 448 -26.67 6.80 17.06
CA GLU A 448 -26.50 7.31 18.43
C GLU A 448 -25.34 6.65 19.19
N ALA A 449 -24.89 5.50 18.72
CA ALA A 449 -23.71 4.80 19.28
C ALA A 449 -22.38 5.44 18.88
N PHE A 450 -22.41 6.40 17.95
CA PHE A 450 -21.21 6.98 17.35
C PHE A 450 -21.11 8.47 17.69
N ASP A 451 -19.92 8.85 18.14
CA ASP A 451 -19.53 10.24 18.31
C ASP A 451 -18.38 10.51 17.30
N ILE A 452 -18.73 11.28 16.27
CA ILE A 452 -17.82 11.60 15.17
C ILE A 452 -17.50 13.09 15.23
N ILE A 453 -16.21 13.40 15.47
CA ILE A 453 -15.73 14.77 15.58
C ILE A 453 -14.80 15.06 14.40
N THR A 454 -15.09 16.11 13.67
CA THR A 454 -14.21 16.63 12.62
C THR A 454 -14.37 18.14 12.50
N ASP A 455 -13.40 18.80 11.93
CA ASP A 455 -13.44 20.20 11.52
C ASP A 455 -13.17 20.30 9.99
N GLU A 456 -13.36 21.49 9.44
CA GLU A 456 -13.22 21.73 8.01
C GLU A 456 -11.82 21.34 7.48
N LYS A 457 -10.76 21.66 8.23
CA LYS A 457 -9.37 21.36 7.85
C LYS A 457 -9.11 19.86 7.87
N SER A 458 -9.53 19.18 8.91
CA SER A 458 -9.41 17.73 9.04
C SER A 458 -10.23 17.01 7.97
N SER A 459 -11.47 17.42 7.76
CA SER A 459 -12.38 16.86 6.76
C SER A 459 -11.83 17.00 5.34
N ALA A 460 -11.16 18.11 5.02
CA ALA A 460 -10.56 18.35 3.71
C ALA A 460 -9.52 17.30 3.29
N ILE A 461 -8.86 16.68 4.26
CA ILE A 461 -7.87 15.60 4.06
C ILE A 461 -8.36 14.23 4.54
N GLY A 462 -9.66 14.07 4.75
CA GLY A 462 -10.27 12.82 5.17
C GLY A 462 -10.04 12.46 6.63
N GLY A 463 -9.74 13.44 7.48
CA GLY A 463 -9.54 13.27 8.93
C GLY A 463 -10.81 13.38 9.74
N GLU A 464 -10.88 12.64 10.85
CA GLU A 464 -11.93 12.70 11.87
C GLU A 464 -11.53 11.88 13.10
N THR A 465 -12.23 12.11 14.21
CA THR A 465 -12.11 11.30 15.43
C THR A 465 -13.37 10.48 15.62
N VAL A 466 -13.20 9.18 15.83
CA VAL A 466 -14.29 8.21 15.95
C VAL A 466 -14.32 7.61 17.35
N THR A 467 -15.48 7.67 17.99
CA THR A 467 -15.79 6.95 19.22
C THR A 467 -17.02 6.08 18.99
N ILE A 468 -16.99 4.82 19.44
CA ILE A 468 -18.10 3.87 19.34
C ILE A 468 -18.50 3.44 20.75
N ARG A 469 -19.75 3.69 21.13
CA ARG A 469 -20.35 3.32 22.42
C ARG A 469 -21.74 2.70 22.19
N PRO A 470 -21.83 1.37 22.03
CA PRO A 470 -23.11 0.70 21.76
C PRO A 470 -24.18 0.90 22.83
N ASN A 471 -23.78 0.94 24.10
CA ASN A 471 -24.66 1.27 25.21
C ASN A 471 -24.35 2.70 25.66
N ASN A 472 -25.07 3.65 25.10
CA ASN A 472 -24.99 5.05 25.46
C ASN A 472 -26.08 5.33 26.50
N GLU A 473 -25.98 4.76 27.72
CA GLU A 473 -26.77 5.11 28.91
C GLU A 473 -25.95 5.98 29.86
#